data_2ead2b8d4c1129efa6d0aa5509e32371
#
_entry.id   2ead2b8d4c1129efa6d0aa5509e32371
#
_cell.length_a   1.000
_cell.length_b   1.000
_cell.length_c   1.000
_cell.angle_alpha   90.00
_cell.angle_beta   90.00
_cell.angle_gamma   90.00
#
_symmetry.space_group_name_H-M   'P 1'
#
loop_
_entity.id
_entity.type
_entity.pdbx_description
1 polymer ?
#
loop_
_entity_poly.entity_id
_entity_poly.type
_entity_poly.pdbx_seq_one_letter_code
_entity_poly.pdbx_strand_id
1 'polypeptide(L)'
;MNIKEAKEEIIHTVQAYTAKDEDGNYRILPRRQRPLLLIGPPGIGKTAVMEQAAAQCQVGLVSYTITHHTRQSAVGLPLVEKKEYGGREYTVTEYTMSEIVASVYEQMELTGKKEGILFIDEINCVSEILAPTMLQFLQCKTFGNHKIPQGWVIAAAGNPEEYNRSARELDMVTLDRVRRISIEADVSVWREYAQQAGIHGAVLSYLELRPQNFYSVEGEGSERKFVTARGWEDLSELLKEYERQVIPVTEIVVGEYLQNPAIAEDF
;
A
#
# COMPACT_ATOMS: atom_id res chain seq x y z
N MET A 1 -15.80 -2.23 -2.67
CA MET A 1 -15.61 -1.62 -4.01
C MET A 1 -14.49 -2.34 -4.75
N ASN A 2 -14.45 -2.25 -6.08
CA ASN A 2 -13.35 -2.79 -6.86
C ASN A 2 -12.12 -1.85 -6.87
N ILE A 3 -11.00 -2.31 -7.43
CA ILE A 3 -9.74 -1.57 -7.43
C ILE A 3 -9.78 -0.28 -8.28
N LYS A 4 -10.61 -0.23 -9.34
CA LYS A 4 -10.80 0.95 -10.20
C LYS A 4 -11.53 2.06 -9.45
N GLU A 5 -12.62 1.72 -8.76
CA GLU A 5 -13.35 2.65 -7.90
C GLU A 5 -12.47 3.15 -6.76
N ALA A 6 -11.67 2.27 -6.16
CA ALA A 6 -10.71 2.65 -5.13
C ALA A 6 -9.66 3.66 -5.65
N LYS A 7 -9.16 3.47 -6.88
CA LYS A 7 -8.24 4.41 -7.54
C LYS A 7 -8.88 5.79 -7.71
N GLU A 8 -10.13 5.86 -8.17
CA GLU A 8 -10.85 7.13 -8.34
C GLU A 8 -11.01 7.84 -6.99
N GLU A 9 -11.38 7.12 -5.93
CA GLU A 9 -11.49 7.67 -4.58
C GLU A 9 -10.15 8.17 -4.01
N ILE A 10 -9.04 7.51 -4.31
CA ILE A 10 -7.70 7.98 -3.95
C ILE A 10 -7.40 9.28 -4.67
N ILE A 11 -7.63 9.34 -6.00
CA ILE A 11 -7.41 10.54 -6.82
C ILE A 11 -8.25 11.72 -6.29
N HIS A 12 -9.54 11.53 -6.06
CA HIS A 12 -10.42 12.56 -5.51
C HIS A 12 -9.95 13.04 -4.13
N THR A 13 -9.45 12.12 -3.29
CA THR A 13 -8.91 12.49 -1.98
C THR A 13 -7.64 13.31 -2.10
N VAL A 14 -6.71 12.92 -2.98
CA VAL A 14 -5.48 13.67 -3.22
C VAL A 14 -5.82 15.08 -3.72
N GLN A 15 -6.69 15.20 -4.73
CA GLN A 15 -7.14 16.48 -5.26
C GLN A 15 -7.79 17.37 -4.20
N ALA A 16 -8.68 16.79 -3.37
CA ALA A 16 -9.35 17.53 -2.32
C ALA A 16 -8.39 18.01 -1.20
N TYR A 17 -7.38 17.17 -0.86
CA TYR A 17 -6.45 17.47 0.23
C TYR A 17 -5.31 18.40 -0.21
N THR A 18 -5.01 18.46 -1.50
CA THR A 18 -4.02 19.38 -2.07
C THR A 18 -4.65 20.67 -2.64
N ALA A 19 -5.99 20.76 -2.67
CA ALA A 19 -6.69 21.96 -3.13
C ALA A 19 -6.38 23.15 -2.22
N LYS A 20 -6.04 24.29 -2.85
CA LYS A 20 -5.69 25.55 -2.19
C LYS A 20 -6.72 26.64 -2.44
N ASP A 21 -6.80 27.58 -1.53
CA ASP A 21 -7.54 28.84 -1.70
C ASP A 21 -6.72 29.88 -2.48
N GLU A 22 -7.27 31.07 -2.65
CA GLU A 22 -6.63 32.19 -3.37
C GLU A 22 -5.34 32.67 -2.69
N ASP A 23 -5.21 32.46 -1.38
CA ASP A 23 -4.04 32.80 -0.59
C ASP A 23 -2.96 31.72 -0.57
N GLY A 24 -3.22 30.59 -1.24
CA GLY A 24 -2.31 29.44 -1.31
C GLY A 24 -2.37 28.49 -0.12
N ASN A 25 -3.34 28.64 0.79
CA ASN A 25 -3.54 27.74 1.92
C ASN A 25 -4.38 26.54 1.52
N TYR A 26 -4.10 25.37 2.12
CA TYR A 26 -4.93 24.18 1.89
C TYR A 26 -6.35 24.39 2.40
N ARG A 27 -7.35 24.19 1.53
CA ARG A 27 -8.79 24.34 1.87
C ARG A 27 -9.20 23.39 2.99
N ILE A 28 -8.70 22.16 2.98
CA ILE A 28 -8.86 21.21 4.07
C ILE A 28 -7.58 21.21 4.88
N LEU A 29 -7.63 21.75 6.08
CA LEU A 29 -6.47 21.84 6.97
C LEU A 29 -5.85 20.45 7.20
N PRO A 30 -4.52 20.29 7.19
CA PRO A 30 -3.83 19.00 7.36
C PRO A 30 -4.31 18.19 8.57
N ARG A 31 -4.68 18.83 9.67
CA ARG A 31 -5.22 18.18 10.88
C ARG A 31 -6.61 17.56 10.69
N ARG A 32 -7.35 17.95 9.65
CA ARG A 32 -8.69 17.42 9.30
C ARG A 32 -8.65 16.42 8.16
N GLN A 33 -7.50 16.26 7.53
CA GLN A 33 -7.30 15.28 6.46
C GLN A 33 -7.14 13.90 7.09
N ARG A 34 -8.12 13.03 6.92
CA ARG A 34 -8.05 11.64 7.39
C ARG A 34 -7.15 10.83 6.48
N PRO A 35 -6.19 10.05 7.02
CA PRO A 35 -5.43 9.09 6.21
C PRO A 35 -6.35 8.11 5.51
N LEU A 36 -5.98 7.73 4.28
CA LEU A 36 -6.65 6.63 3.57
C LEU A 36 -6.20 5.29 4.17
N LEU A 37 -7.12 4.35 4.31
CA LEU A 37 -6.83 2.99 4.75
C LEU A 37 -7.49 1.99 3.80
N LEU A 38 -6.68 1.36 2.95
CA LEU A 38 -7.10 0.35 2.00
C LEU A 38 -7.04 -1.03 2.65
N ILE A 39 -8.18 -1.67 2.78
CA ILE A 39 -8.28 -3.06 3.28
C ILE A 39 -8.81 -3.94 2.16
N GLY A 40 -8.07 -4.97 1.82
CA GLY A 40 -8.48 -5.91 0.77
C GLY A 40 -7.52 -7.08 0.63
N PRO A 41 -7.91 -8.11 -0.12
CA PRO A 41 -7.13 -9.32 -0.30
C PRO A 41 -5.72 -9.05 -0.82
N PRO A 42 -4.73 -9.92 -0.57
CA PRO A 42 -3.39 -9.80 -1.14
C PRO A 42 -3.41 -9.98 -2.66
N GLY A 43 -2.46 -9.34 -3.36
CA GLY A 43 -2.26 -9.55 -4.81
C GLY A 43 -3.32 -8.91 -5.72
N ILE A 44 -4.19 -8.01 -5.23
CA ILE A 44 -5.21 -7.30 -6.04
C ILE A 44 -4.76 -5.94 -6.59
N GLY A 45 -3.50 -5.54 -6.38
CA GLY A 45 -2.94 -4.31 -6.95
C GLY A 45 -3.03 -3.07 -6.06
N LYS A 46 -3.14 -3.20 -4.72
CA LYS A 46 -3.21 -2.04 -3.79
C LYS A 46 -2.02 -1.09 -3.94
N THR A 47 -0.81 -1.61 -4.10
CA THR A 47 0.41 -0.80 -4.30
C THR A 47 0.41 -0.14 -5.67
N ALA A 48 0.12 -0.91 -6.73
CA ALA A 48 0.08 -0.41 -8.11
C ALA A 48 -0.94 0.73 -8.29
N VAL A 49 -2.08 0.67 -7.61
CA VAL A 49 -3.09 1.73 -7.68
C VAL A 49 -2.61 3.04 -7.05
N MET A 50 -1.73 2.99 -6.04
CA MET A 50 -1.11 4.19 -5.46
C MET A 50 -0.14 4.85 -6.44
N GLU A 51 0.67 4.06 -7.15
CA GLU A 51 1.58 4.54 -8.18
C GLU A 51 0.81 5.22 -9.32
N GLN A 52 -0.25 4.57 -9.80
CA GLN A 52 -1.10 5.12 -10.84
C GLN A 52 -1.82 6.41 -10.41
N ALA A 53 -2.32 6.47 -9.17
CA ALA A 53 -2.98 7.66 -8.64
C ALA A 53 -1.99 8.84 -8.48
N ALA A 54 -0.79 8.58 -7.97
CA ALA A 54 0.26 9.58 -7.85
C ALA A 54 0.70 10.13 -9.21
N ALA A 55 0.87 9.25 -10.20
CA ALA A 55 1.20 9.63 -11.58
C ALA A 55 0.09 10.48 -12.20
N GLN A 56 -1.17 10.09 -12.06
CA GLN A 56 -2.32 10.81 -12.60
C GLN A 56 -2.54 12.18 -11.96
N CYS A 57 -2.30 12.29 -10.64
CA CYS A 57 -2.34 13.55 -9.92
C CYS A 57 -1.06 14.39 -10.09
N GLN A 58 -0.03 13.85 -10.74
CA GLN A 58 1.29 14.49 -10.93
C GLN A 58 1.98 14.85 -9.59
N VAL A 59 1.71 14.12 -8.53
CA VAL A 59 2.30 14.30 -7.19
C VAL A 59 3.46 13.33 -6.95
N GLY A 60 4.22 13.55 -5.86
CA GLY A 60 5.26 12.61 -5.42
C GLY A 60 4.65 11.34 -4.82
N LEU A 61 5.43 10.27 -4.80
CA LEU A 61 5.06 9.03 -4.09
C LEU A 61 6.27 8.53 -3.30
N VAL A 62 6.03 8.27 -2.02
CA VAL A 62 6.93 7.49 -1.15
C VAL A 62 6.17 6.26 -0.69
N SER A 63 6.72 5.08 -0.93
CA SER A 63 6.11 3.81 -0.56
C SER A 63 7.00 3.06 0.42
N TYR A 64 6.39 2.64 1.53
CA TYR A 64 7.06 1.88 2.59
C TYR A 64 6.28 0.63 2.96
N THR A 65 6.99 -0.49 3.08
CA THR A 65 6.47 -1.72 3.69
C THR A 65 6.93 -1.74 5.15
N ILE A 66 6.00 -1.54 6.07
CA ILE A 66 6.33 -1.29 7.48
C ILE A 66 6.81 -2.52 8.26
N THR A 67 6.52 -3.73 7.79
CA THR A 67 6.88 -4.99 8.47
C THR A 67 8.38 -5.22 8.61
N HIS A 68 9.19 -4.57 7.78
CA HIS A 68 10.65 -4.65 7.83
C HIS A 68 11.28 -3.61 8.79
N HIS A 69 10.47 -2.72 9.36
CA HIS A 69 10.96 -1.66 10.22
C HIS A 69 10.91 -2.00 11.70
N THR A 70 11.96 -1.62 12.42
CA THR A 70 11.98 -1.60 13.88
C THR A 70 11.36 -0.29 14.38
N ARG A 71 11.01 -0.24 15.67
CA ARG A 71 10.57 1.02 16.28
C ARG A 71 11.62 2.15 16.12
N GLN A 72 12.89 1.81 16.18
CA GLN A 72 13.99 2.78 16.06
C GLN A 72 14.10 3.37 14.65
N SER A 73 13.97 2.55 13.60
CA SER A 73 13.98 3.05 12.21
C SER A 73 12.72 3.86 11.88
N ALA A 74 11.55 3.46 12.42
CA ALA A 74 10.31 4.16 12.17
C ALA A 74 10.17 5.49 12.92
N VAL A 75 10.66 5.57 14.18
CA VAL A 75 10.50 6.75 15.05
C VAL A 75 11.74 7.64 15.08
N GLY A 76 12.92 7.08 14.82
CA GLY A 76 14.21 7.68 15.05
C GLY A 76 14.88 7.21 16.33
N LEU A 77 16.15 7.52 16.48
CA LEU A 77 16.95 7.18 17.66
C LEU A 77 16.86 8.31 18.69
N PRO A 78 16.76 7.98 20.00
CA PRO A 78 16.84 9.00 21.02
C PRO A 78 18.24 9.63 21.07
N LEU A 79 18.29 10.95 21.06
CA LEU A 79 19.48 11.75 21.17
C LEU A 79 19.35 12.62 22.45
N VAL A 80 20.40 12.65 23.25
CA VAL A 80 20.44 13.48 24.46
C VAL A 80 21.11 14.81 24.14
N GLU A 81 20.36 15.89 24.32
CA GLU A 81 20.84 17.26 24.05
C GLU A 81 20.66 18.14 25.27
N LYS A 82 21.49 19.18 25.37
CA LYS A 82 21.36 20.22 26.38
C LYS A 82 20.61 21.41 25.77
N LYS A 83 19.55 21.84 26.43
CA LYS A 83 18.75 22.99 26.04
C LYS A 83 18.56 23.96 27.20
N GLU A 84 18.56 25.25 26.88
CA GLU A 84 18.33 26.28 27.87
C GLU A 84 16.86 26.76 27.79
N TYR A 85 16.20 26.74 28.94
CA TYR A 85 14.85 27.26 29.10
C TYR A 85 14.81 28.22 30.35
N GLY A 86 14.44 29.47 30.10
CA GLY A 86 14.35 30.45 31.17
C GLY A 86 15.67 30.71 31.90
N GLY A 87 16.81 30.65 31.20
CA GLY A 87 18.14 30.85 31.76
C GLY A 87 18.69 29.66 32.54
N ARG A 88 18.09 28.49 32.43
CA ARG A 88 18.58 27.25 33.06
C ARG A 88 18.81 26.18 32.01
N GLU A 89 19.93 25.45 32.14
CA GLU A 89 20.27 24.33 31.28
C GLU A 89 19.53 23.05 31.74
N TYR A 90 18.91 22.36 30.77
CA TYR A 90 18.23 21.09 30.96
C TYR A 90 18.78 20.07 29.98
N THR A 91 18.87 18.84 30.43
CA THR A 91 19.13 17.71 29.56
C THR A 91 17.80 17.19 29.03
N VAL A 92 17.62 17.19 27.71
CA VAL A 92 16.38 16.76 27.06
C VAL A 92 16.67 15.62 26.10
N THR A 93 15.67 14.74 25.91
CA THR A 93 15.74 13.69 24.88
C THR A 93 15.01 14.19 23.65
N GLU A 94 15.73 14.21 22.53
CA GLU A 94 15.16 14.39 21.20
C GLU A 94 15.26 13.10 20.40
N TYR A 95 14.57 13.05 19.28
CA TYR A 95 14.68 11.91 18.36
C TYR A 95 15.27 12.38 17.04
N THR A 96 16.17 11.59 16.46
CA THR A 96 16.60 11.80 15.09
C THR A 96 15.40 11.69 14.16
N MET A 97 15.46 12.31 12.99
CA MET A 97 14.41 12.16 11.99
C MET A 97 14.26 10.68 11.59
N SER A 98 13.02 10.19 11.57
CA SER A 98 12.74 8.84 11.10
C SER A 98 13.03 8.70 9.61
N GLU A 99 13.41 7.51 9.19
CA GLU A 99 13.65 7.18 7.79
C GLU A 99 12.41 7.46 6.91
N ILE A 100 11.22 7.17 7.43
CA ILE A 100 9.95 7.42 6.72
C ILE A 100 9.74 8.92 6.45
N VAL A 101 10.04 9.78 7.43
CA VAL A 101 9.92 11.23 7.25
C VAL A 101 11.02 11.76 6.34
N ALA A 102 12.26 11.27 6.52
CA ALA A 102 13.41 11.66 5.70
C ALA A 102 13.16 11.36 4.21
N SER A 103 12.63 10.18 3.89
CA SER A 103 12.34 9.82 2.49
C SER A 103 11.30 10.71 1.83
N VAL A 104 10.37 11.30 2.59
CA VAL A 104 9.45 12.30 2.05
C VAL A 104 10.21 13.56 1.63
N TYR A 105 11.14 14.05 2.46
CA TYR A 105 11.97 15.20 2.11
C TYR A 105 12.90 14.91 0.94
N GLU A 106 13.55 13.75 0.92
CA GLU A 106 14.40 13.30 -0.19
C GLU A 106 13.62 13.25 -1.50
N GLN A 107 12.40 12.71 -1.48
CA GLN A 107 11.53 12.68 -2.66
C GLN A 107 11.14 14.07 -3.14
N MET A 108 10.91 15.02 -2.22
CA MET A 108 10.65 16.41 -2.56
C MET A 108 11.86 17.06 -3.24
N GLU A 109 13.06 16.82 -2.72
CA GLU A 109 14.30 17.35 -3.30
C GLU A 109 14.59 16.75 -4.68
N LEU A 110 14.46 15.42 -4.83
CA LEU A 110 14.73 14.71 -6.07
C LEU A 110 13.77 15.10 -7.21
N THR A 111 12.50 15.29 -6.90
CA THR A 111 11.46 15.50 -7.91
C THR A 111 11.02 16.96 -8.06
N GLY A 112 11.34 17.82 -7.11
CA GLY A 112 10.83 19.19 -7.01
C GLY A 112 9.33 19.27 -6.65
N LYS A 113 8.67 18.13 -6.42
CA LYS A 113 7.24 18.07 -6.10
C LYS A 113 7.01 18.35 -4.61
N LYS A 114 6.24 19.38 -4.31
CA LYS A 114 5.90 19.75 -2.93
C LYS A 114 4.73 18.95 -2.36
N GLU A 115 3.97 18.26 -3.21
CA GLU A 115 2.78 17.49 -2.86
C GLU A 115 2.99 16.04 -3.22
N GLY A 116 2.43 15.12 -2.41
CA GLY A 116 2.68 13.71 -2.60
C GLY A 116 1.74 12.80 -1.82
N ILE A 117 1.95 11.50 -2.01
CA ILE A 117 1.35 10.42 -1.23
C ILE A 117 2.47 9.73 -0.47
N LEU A 118 2.33 9.64 0.85
CA LEU A 118 3.10 8.71 1.67
C LEU A 118 2.26 7.46 1.86
N PHE A 119 2.65 6.39 1.20
CA PHE A 119 1.97 5.11 1.25
C PHE A 119 2.69 4.14 2.17
N ILE A 120 1.97 3.57 3.15
CA ILE A 120 2.48 2.61 4.11
C ILE A 120 1.75 1.28 3.91
N ASP A 121 2.44 0.30 3.36
CA ASP A 121 1.89 -1.03 3.14
C ASP A 121 2.03 -1.92 4.39
N GLU A 122 1.12 -2.90 4.49
CA GLU A 122 1.05 -3.89 5.57
C GLU A 122 0.89 -3.28 6.98
N ILE A 123 0.17 -2.15 7.09
CA ILE A 123 0.03 -1.38 8.33
C ILE A 123 -0.52 -2.19 9.51
N ASN A 124 -1.31 -3.20 9.25
CA ASN A 124 -1.90 -4.06 10.27
C ASN A 124 -1.10 -5.35 10.55
N CYS A 125 0.07 -5.52 9.91
CA CYS A 125 0.99 -6.63 10.13
C CYS A 125 2.22 -6.22 10.97
N VAL A 126 2.25 -5.01 11.49
CA VAL A 126 3.35 -4.50 12.33
C VAL A 126 3.47 -5.25 13.65
N SER A 127 4.67 -5.28 14.21
CA SER A 127 4.91 -5.86 15.54
C SER A 127 4.09 -5.15 16.63
N GLU A 128 3.78 -5.85 17.72
CA GLU A 128 3.05 -5.29 18.87
C GLU A 128 3.70 -4.02 19.43
N ILE A 129 5.02 -3.97 19.40
CA ILE A 129 5.80 -2.83 19.91
C ILE A 129 5.65 -1.61 19.01
N LEU A 130 5.53 -1.82 17.70
CA LEU A 130 5.45 -0.73 16.71
C LEU A 130 4.01 -0.28 16.45
N ALA A 131 3.02 -1.16 16.58
CA ALA A 131 1.62 -0.88 16.24
C ALA A 131 1.08 0.42 16.90
N PRO A 132 1.24 0.66 18.22
CA PRO A 132 0.73 1.91 18.83
C PRO A 132 1.37 3.16 18.23
N THR A 133 2.65 3.09 17.88
CA THR A 133 3.37 4.21 17.27
C THR A 133 2.87 4.50 15.85
N MET A 134 2.61 3.46 15.07
CA MET A 134 2.06 3.61 13.72
C MET A 134 0.63 4.15 13.73
N LEU A 135 -0.19 3.69 14.65
CA LEU A 135 -1.54 4.23 14.83
C LEU A 135 -1.50 5.70 15.25
N GLN A 136 -0.61 6.08 16.17
CA GLN A 136 -0.39 7.47 16.54
C GLN A 136 0.10 8.30 15.35
N PHE A 137 0.99 7.76 14.53
CA PHE A 137 1.45 8.42 13.32
C PHE A 137 0.31 8.70 12.34
N LEU A 138 -0.56 7.73 12.06
CA LEU A 138 -1.74 7.95 11.21
C LEU A 138 -2.63 9.09 11.74
N GLN A 139 -2.74 9.24 13.06
CA GLN A 139 -3.57 10.27 13.68
C GLN A 139 -2.91 11.65 13.66
N CYS A 140 -1.62 11.73 14.04
CA CYS A 140 -0.92 12.97 14.29
C CYS A 140 -0.05 13.43 13.10
N LYS A 141 0.22 12.55 12.14
CA LYS A 141 1.13 12.79 11.01
C LYS A 141 2.54 13.18 11.46
N THR A 142 2.97 12.63 12.59
CA THR A 142 4.28 12.92 13.21
C THR A 142 4.93 11.66 13.73
N PHE A 143 6.24 11.57 13.56
CA PHE A 143 7.10 10.65 14.29
C PHE A 143 8.03 11.44 15.20
N GLY A 144 7.99 11.18 16.50
CA GLY A 144 8.73 11.99 17.46
C GLY A 144 8.39 13.47 17.31
N ASN A 145 9.40 14.30 17.05
CA ASN A 145 9.25 15.75 16.84
C ASN A 145 9.09 16.13 15.36
N HIS A 146 9.17 15.17 14.45
CA HIS A 146 9.19 15.42 13.01
C HIS A 146 7.82 15.19 12.38
N LYS A 147 7.33 16.22 11.68
CA LYS A 147 6.03 16.18 10.98
C LYS A 147 6.23 15.86 9.50
N ILE A 148 5.27 15.15 8.95
CA ILE A 148 5.16 15.03 7.49
C ILE A 148 4.85 16.42 6.91
N PRO A 149 5.55 16.84 5.83
CA PRO A 149 5.30 18.12 5.17
C PRO A 149 3.84 18.28 4.75
N GLN A 150 3.35 19.51 4.80
CA GLN A 150 2.00 19.81 4.29
C GLN A 150 1.93 19.53 2.81
N GLY A 151 0.77 19.04 2.34
CA GLY A 151 0.58 18.60 0.95
C GLY A 151 0.84 17.12 0.73
N TRP A 152 1.37 16.42 1.73
CA TRP A 152 1.54 14.97 1.68
C TRP A 152 0.35 14.25 2.30
N VAL A 153 -0.34 13.49 1.47
CA VAL A 153 -1.49 12.66 1.87
C VAL A 153 -0.97 11.33 2.39
N ILE A 154 -1.40 10.94 3.59
CA ILE A 154 -1.05 9.63 4.13
C ILE A 154 -2.07 8.61 3.63
N ALA A 155 -1.58 7.53 3.05
CA ALA A 155 -2.34 6.35 2.68
C ALA A 155 -1.68 5.11 3.30
N ALA A 156 -2.49 4.19 3.74
CA ALA A 156 -2.01 2.91 4.28
C ALA A 156 -2.79 1.76 3.65
N ALA A 157 -2.18 0.58 3.58
CA ALA A 157 -2.86 -0.63 3.17
C ALA A 157 -2.66 -1.76 4.16
N GLY A 158 -3.61 -2.67 4.21
CA GLY A 158 -3.55 -3.89 5.00
C GLY A 158 -4.35 -5.00 4.35
N ASN A 159 -4.13 -6.21 4.82
CA ASN A 159 -4.88 -7.39 4.42
C ASN A 159 -5.86 -7.77 5.55
N PRO A 160 -7.05 -8.30 5.24
CA PRO A 160 -7.91 -8.91 6.25
C PRO A 160 -7.21 -10.08 6.96
N GLU A 161 -7.56 -10.33 8.21
CA GLU A 161 -6.95 -11.38 9.05
C GLU A 161 -7.08 -12.79 8.43
N GLU A 162 -8.15 -13.03 7.71
CA GLU A 162 -8.38 -14.29 7.00
C GLU A 162 -7.29 -14.64 5.99
N TYR A 163 -6.57 -13.63 5.47
CA TYR A 163 -5.48 -13.84 4.50
C TYR A 163 -4.09 -13.83 5.13
N ASN A 164 -3.92 -13.20 6.28
CA ASN A 164 -2.61 -13.07 6.92
C ASN A 164 -2.74 -13.19 8.44
N ARG A 165 -2.17 -14.26 9.01
CA ARG A 165 -2.19 -14.52 10.46
C ARG A 165 -1.48 -13.44 11.30
N SER A 166 -0.58 -12.68 10.70
CA SER A 166 0.10 -11.55 11.35
C SER A 166 -0.73 -10.27 11.29
N ALA A 167 -1.80 -10.24 10.48
CA ALA A 167 -2.70 -9.11 10.41
C ALA A 167 -3.51 -9.02 11.71
N ARG A 168 -3.73 -7.78 12.17
CA ARG A 168 -4.52 -7.49 13.37
C ARG A 168 -5.70 -6.62 13.00
N GLU A 169 -6.78 -6.84 13.68
CA GLU A 169 -7.94 -5.96 13.57
C GLU A 169 -7.60 -4.59 14.16
N LEU A 170 -7.94 -3.53 13.43
CA LEU A 170 -7.78 -2.16 13.91
C LEU A 170 -8.98 -1.79 14.79
N ASP A 171 -8.71 -1.20 15.94
CA ASP A 171 -9.73 -0.80 16.89
C ASP A 171 -10.64 0.32 16.33
N MET A 172 -11.81 0.46 16.94
CA MET A 172 -12.80 1.46 16.54
C MET A 172 -12.25 2.88 16.62
N VAL A 173 -11.37 3.16 17.59
CA VAL A 173 -10.77 4.49 17.77
C VAL A 173 -9.87 4.86 16.60
N THR A 174 -9.13 3.89 16.08
CA THR A 174 -8.31 4.06 14.87
C THR A 174 -9.16 4.19 13.63
N LEU A 175 -10.17 3.32 13.47
CA LEU A 175 -11.07 3.32 12.32
C LEU A 175 -11.86 4.64 12.21
N ASP A 176 -12.25 5.25 13.33
CA ASP A 176 -12.92 6.56 13.32
C ASP A 176 -12.02 7.71 12.80
N ARG A 177 -10.70 7.55 12.82
CA ARG A 177 -9.73 8.57 12.44
C ARG A 177 -9.16 8.41 11.03
N VAL A 178 -9.48 7.31 10.36
CA VAL A 178 -9.06 7.02 8.99
C VAL A 178 -10.26 7.02 8.03
N ARG A 179 -10.01 7.09 6.74
CA ARG A 179 -10.99 6.87 5.70
C ARG A 179 -10.77 5.46 5.16
N ARG A 180 -11.56 4.50 5.66
CA ARG A 180 -11.45 3.10 5.26
C ARG A 180 -12.07 2.87 3.89
N ILE A 181 -11.32 2.22 3.01
CA ILE A 181 -11.70 1.76 1.69
C ILE A 181 -11.55 0.23 1.67
N SER A 182 -12.68 -0.48 1.61
CA SER A 182 -12.68 -1.94 1.48
C SER A 182 -12.67 -2.32 0.01
N ILE A 183 -11.66 -3.09 -0.41
CA ILE A 183 -11.42 -3.46 -1.80
C ILE A 183 -11.67 -4.96 -1.95
N GLU A 184 -12.36 -5.33 -3.01
CA GLU A 184 -12.66 -6.71 -3.40
C GLU A 184 -12.06 -7.03 -4.76
N ALA A 185 -11.71 -8.30 -4.98
CA ALA A 185 -11.25 -8.76 -6.26
C ALA A 185 -12.39 -8.74 -7.29
N ASP A 186 -12.13 -8.17 -8.46
CA ASP A 186 -13.10 -8.06 -9.56
C ASP A 186 -12.40 -8.41 -10.87
N VAL A 187 -12.74 -9.56 -11.42
CA VAL A 187 -12.16 -10.06 -12.68
C VAL A 187 -12.49 -9.16 -13.88
N SER A 188 -13.67 -8.54 -13.89
CA SER A 188 -14.10 -7.69 -15.00
C SER A 188 -13.22 -6.44 -15.09
N VAL A 189 -12.97 -5.81 -13.95
CA VAL A 189 -12.08 -4.64 -13.84
C VAL A 189 -10.63 -5.03 -14.11
N TRP A 190 -10.18 -6.18 -13.60
CA TRP A 190 -8.83 -6.65 -13.87
C TRP A 190 -8.61 -6.95 -15.36
N ARG A 191 -9.61 -7.47 -16.07
CA ARG A 191 -9.52 -7.74 -17.53
C ARG A 191 -9.33 -6.46 -18.36
N GLU A 192 -9.98 -5.34 -17.97
CA GLU A 192 -9.74 -4.04 -18.64
C GLU A 192 -8.26 -3.63 -18.52
N TYR A 193 -7.69 -3.76 -17.33
CA TYR A 193 -6.28 -3.53 -17.10
C TYR A 193 -5.39 -4.52 -17.85
N ALA A 194 -5.70 -5.81 -17.78
CA ALA A 194 -4.92 -6.89 -18.36
C ALA A 194 -4.76 -6.77 -19.89
N GLN A 195 -5.81 -6.31 -20.59
CA GLN A 195 -5.74 -6.03 -22.01
C GLN A 195 -4.76 -4.90 -22.33
N GLN A 196 -4.77 -3.82 -21.53
CA GLN A 196 -3.86 -2.68 -21.70
C GLN A 196 -2.42 -3.02 -21.31
N ALA A 197 -2.24 -3.84 -20.29
CA ALA A 197 -0.94 -4.33 -19.82
C ALA A 197 -0.34 -5.41 -20.71
N GLY A 198 -1.09 -5.90 -21.71
CA GLY A 198 -0.64 -6.93 -22.62
C GLY A 198 -0.45 -8.29 -21.94
N ILE A 199 -1.34 -8.64 -21.03
CA ILE A 199 -1.37 -9.98 -20.40
C ILE A 199 -1.51 -11.07 -21.48
N HIS A 200 -0.84 -12.21 -21.29
CA HIS A 200 -0.80 -13.31 -22.23
C HIS A 200 -2.19 -13.79 -22.64
N GLY A 201 -2.38 -14.07 -23.93
CA GLY A 201 -3.69 -14.41 -24.50
C GLY A 201 -4.34 -15.66 -23.89
N ALA A 202 -3.53 -16.68 -23.50
CA ALA A 202 -4.04 -17.87 -22.83
C ALA A 202 -4.69 -17.52 -21.48
N VAL A 203 -4.05 -16.66 -20.67
CA VAL A 203 -4.59 -16.20 -19.37
C VAL A 203 -5.92 -15.44 -19.57
N LEU A 204 -5.96 -14.51 -20.54
CA LEU A 204 -7.18 -13.77 -20.85
C LEU A 204 -8.32 -14.68 -21.28
N SER A 205 -8.04 -15.64 -22.19
CA SER A 205 -9.04 -16.59 -22.70
C SER A 205 -9.53 -17.54 -21.61
N TYR A 206 -8.62 -18.02 -20.77
CA TYR A 206 -8.99 -18.90 -19.66
C TYR A 206 -9.90 -18.19 -18.65
N LEU A 207 -9.53 -16.99 -18.22
CA LEU A 207 -10.34 -16.21 -17.26
C LEU A 207 -11.63 -15.67 -17.87
N GLU A 208 -11.77 -15.67 -19.18
CA GLU A 208 -13.06 -15.43 -19.84
C GLU A 208 -14.01 -16.62 -19.70
N LEU A 209 -13.48 -17.85 -19.82
CA LEU A 209 -14.24 -19.09 -19.68
C LEU A 209 -14.46 -19.49 -18.21
N ARG A 210 -13.54 -19.15 -17.33
CA ARG A 210 -13.50 -19.52 -15.91
C ARG A 210 -13.30 -18.29 -15.00
N PRO A 211 -14.17 -17.29 -15.02
CA PRO A 211 -13.99 -16.06 -14.24
C PRO A 211 -13.89 -16.30 -12.72
N GLN A 212 -14.50 -17.40 -12.20
CA GLN A 212 -14.42 -17.80 -10.81
C GLN A 212 -12.99 -18.18 -10.37
N ASN A 213 -12.11 -18.57 -11.29
CA ASN A 213 -10.73 -18.95 -11.01
C ASN A 213 -9.77 -17.77 -10.97
N PHE A 214 -10.26 -16.54 -11.16
CA PHE A 214 -9.44 -15.32 -11.08
C PHE A 214 -8.84 -15.09 -9.70
N TYR A 215 -9.67 -15.28 -8.67
CA TYR A 215 -9.26 -15.12 -7.28
C TYR A 215 -9.93 -16.18 -6.43
N SER A 216 -9.14 -17.04 -5.83
CA SER A 216 -9.62 -18.14 -4.98
C SER A 216 -8.68 -18.30 -3.80
N VAL A 217 -9.21 -18.50 -2.61
CA VAL A 217 -8.47 -18.89 -1.41
C VAL A 217 -9.26 -19.98 -0.70
N GLU A 218 -8.71 -21.18 -0.64
CA GLU A 218 -9.35 -22.37 -0.08
C GLU A 218 -8.45 -23.01 0.98
N GLY A 219 -9.05 -23.67 1.96
CA GLY A 219 -8.34 -24.36 3.03
C GLY A 219 -7.78 -23.43 4.11
N GLU A 220 -7.15 -24.02 5.11
CA GLU A 220 -6.58 -23.33 6.25
C GLU A 220 -5.11 -23.74 6.48
N GLY A 221 -4.35 -22.84 7.06
CA GLY A 221 -2.98 -23.12 7.50
C GLY A 221 -2.00 -23.40 6.39
N SER A 222 -1.26 -24.51 6.52
CA SER A 222 -0.25 -24.97 5.55
C SER A 222 -0.83 -25.64 4.31
N GLU A 223 -2.11 -26.02 4.34
CA GLU A 223 -2.81 -26.64 3.21
C GLU A 223 -3.61 -25.61 2.38
N ARG A 224 -3.37 -24.33 2.62
CA ARG A 224 -4.05 -23.26 1.91
C ARG A 224 -3.69 -23.28 0.42
N LYS A 225 -4.71 -23.39 -0.42
CA LYS A 225 -4.62 -23.27 -1.87
C LYS A 225 -5.13 -21.90 -2.26
N PHE A 226 -4.44 -21.20 -3.16
CA PHE A 226 -4.87 -19.89 -3.56
C PHE A 226 -4.45 -19.52 -4.98
N VAL A 227 -5.22 -18.66 -5.59
CA VAL A 227 -4.91 -17.95 -6.84
C VAL A 227 -5.19 -16.48 -6.64
N THR A 228 -4.32 -15.62 -7.12
CA THR A 228 -4.45 -14.17 -7.02
C THR A 228 -4.24 -13.51 -8.37
N ALA A 229 -4.67 -12.26 -8.50
CA ALA A 229 -4.41 -11.47 -9.71
C ALA A 229 -2.91 -11.36 -10.01
N ARG A 230 -2.07 -11.22 -8.99
CA ARG A 230 -0.60 -11.21 -9.13
C ARG A 230 -0.09 -12.53 -9.69
N GLY A 231 -0.59 -13.67 -9.21
CA GLY A 231 -0.19 -14.99 -9.73
C GLY A 231 -0.45 -15.12 -11.23
N TRP A 232 -1.60 -14.64 -11.72
CA TRP A 232 -1.92 -14.59 -13.15
C TRP A 232 -1.01 -13.65 -13.94
N GLU A 233 -0.66 -12.51 -13.38
CA GLU A 233 0.21 -11.51 -14.01
C GLU A 233 1.64 -12.05 -14.12
N ASP A 234 2.19 -12.59 -13.03
CA ASP A 234 3.54 -13.19 -13.01
C ASP A 234 3.63 -14.40 -13.95
N LEU A 235 2.61 -15.28 -13.97
CA LEU A 235 2.51 -16.39 -14.91
C LEU A 235 2.48 -15.89 -16.36
N SER A 236 1.74 -14.84 -16.65
CA SER A 236 1.67 -14.25 -17.99
C SER A 236 3.04 -13.82 -18.50
N GLU A 237 3.85 -13.17 -17.66
CA GLU A 237 5.20 -12.75 -18.05
C GLU A 237 6.10 -13.96 -18.35
N LEU A 238 6.00 -15.02 -17.55
CA LEU A 238 6.73 -16.26 -17.80
C LEU A 238 6.30 -16.93 -19.09
N LEU A 239 5.00 -17.03 -19.36
CA LEU A 239 4.46 -17.64 -20.58
C LEU A 239 4.99 -16.95 -21.84
N LYS A 240 4.99 -15.62 -21.86
CA LYS A 240 5.55 -14.82 -22.97
C LYS A 240 7.01 -15.16 -23.24
N GLU A 241 7.79 -15.32 -22.17
CA GLU A 241 9.21 -15.62 -22.32
C GLU A 241 9.44 -17.09 -22.74
N TYR A 242 8.66 -18.01 -22.21
CA TYR A 242 8.72 -19.44 -22.61
C TYR A 242 8.34 -19.62 -24.10
N GLU A 243 7.33 -18.91 -24.58
CA GLU A 243 6.99 -18.90 -26.01
C GLU A 243 8.13 -18.39 -26.89
N ARG A 244 8.80 -17.28 -26.49
CA ARG A 244 9.96 -16.73 -27.22
C ARG A 244 11.12 -17.70 -27.31
N GLN A 245 11.33 -18.47 -26.24
CA GLN A 245 12.45 -19.42 -26.14
C GLN A 245 12.07 -20.83 -26.57
N VAL A 246 10.82 -21.07 -26.98
CA VAL A 246 10.29 -22.38 -27.36
C VAL A 246 10.43 -23.40 -26.21
N ILE A 247 10.24 -22.95 -24.97
CA ILE A 247 10.24 -23.79 -23.77
C ILE A 247 8.82 -24.32 -23.55
N PRO A 248 8.62 -25.64 -23.35
CA PRO A 248 7.29 -26.17 -23.08
C PRO A 248 6.78 -25.75 -21.71
N VAL A 249 5.54 -25.30 -21.66
CA VAL A 249 4.82 -25.02 -20.40
C VAL A 249 4.28 -26.34 -19.85
N THR A 250 4.45 -26.58 -18.57
CA THR A 250 3.95 -27.76 -17.87
C THR A 250 3.04 -27.35 -16.72
N GLU A 251 2.14 -28.24 -16.32
CA GLU A 251 1.29 -28.09 -15.14
C GLU A 251 2.11 -27.75 -13.88
N ILE A 252 3.30 -28.34 -13.73
CA ILE A 252 4.19 -28.08 -12.59
C ILE A 252 4.57 -26.60 -12.56
N VAL A 253 4.99 -26.04 -13.68
CA VAL A 253 5.38 -24.62 -13.80
C VAL A 253 4.19 -23.70 -13.53
N VAL A 254 3.02 -24.02 -14.07
CA VAL A 254 1.80 -23.26 -13.79
C VAL A 254 1.44 -23.32 -12.31
N GLY A 255 1.56 -24.48 -11.67
CA GLY A 255 1.32 -24.67 -10.24
C GLY A 255 2.25 -23.89 -9.31
N GLU A 256 3.45 -23.52 -9.78
CA GLU A 256 4.36 -22.65 -9.01
C GLU A 256 3.83 -21.24 -8.85
N TYR A 257 3.02 -20.74 -9.78
CA TYR A 257 2.38 -19.41 -9.75
C TYR A 257 0.95 -19.44 -9.21
N LEU A 258 0.19 -20.45 -9.67
CA LEU A 258 -1.18 -20.67 -9.24
C LEU A 258 -1.19 -21.76 -8.15
N GLN A 259 -1.03 -21.35 -6.91
CA GLN A 259 -0.94 -22.23 -5.73
C GLN A 259 -2.24 -23.02 -5.46
N ASN A 260 -2.97 -23.39 -6.52
CA ASN A 260 -4.16 -24.25 -6.52
C ASN A 260 -3.99 -25.29 -7.63
N PRO A 261 -3.65 -26.57 -7.27
CA PRO A 261 -3.38 -27.61 -8.26
C PRO A 261 -4.53 -27.86 -9.22
N ALA A 262 -5.78 -27.82 -8.76
CA ALA A 262 -6.93 -28.03 -9.62
C ALA A 262 -7.09 -26.94 -10.71
N ILE A 263 -6.76 -25.69 -10.35
CA ILE A 263 -6.79 -24.59 -11.31
C ILE A 263 -5.57 -24.65 -12.24
N ALA A 264 -4.42 -25.06 -11.73
CA ALA A 264 -3.21 -25.22 -12.55
C ALA A 264 -3.35 -26.35 -13.60
N GLU A 265 -4.03 -27.45 -13.25
CA GLU A 265 -4.34 -28.56 -14.18
C GLU A 265 -5.41 -28.15 -15.22
N ASP A 266 -6.41 -27.36 -14.83
CA ASP A 266 -7.49 -26.89 -15.72
C ASP A 266 -6.99 -25.84 -16.73
N PHE A 267 -5.96 -25.08 -16.39
CA PHE A 267 -5.35 -24.05 -17.23
C PHE A 267 -4.43 -24.66 -18.29
#